data_27be85d301bd956e10c70bed4ac157eb
#
_entry.id   27be85d301bd956e10c70bed4ac157eb
#
_cell.length_a   1.000
_cell.length_b   1.000
_cell.length_c   1.000
_cell.angle_alpha   90.00
_cell.angle_beta   90.00
_cell.angle_gamma   90.00
#
_symmetry.space_group_name_H-M   'P 1'
#
loop_
_entity.id
_entity.type
_entity.pdbx_description
1 polymer ?
#
loop_
_entity_poly.entity_id
_entity_poly.type
_entity_poly.pdbx_seq_one_letter_code
_entity_poly.pdbx_strand_id
1 'polypeptide(L)'
;FYLKLAETIANMELCIRGIPASRSSIQKAIDLNPEIMKVFYIEPLTHQLSEEELTNGLKLLDKYIEEKMSLFQKPVLEYLYDQQIKTVSMIAKRLGADSHRIVDVLEYMSEKGIIEKVTQLIKLTPKSRSSVEEIGYLYIP
;
A
#
# COMPACT_ATOMS: atom_id res chain seq x y z
N PHE A 1 11.27 8.10 15.10
CA PHE A 1 10.39 8.26 13.93
C PHE A 1 11.12 7.91 12.62
N TYR A 2 12.22 8.60 12.28
CA TYR A 2 12.95 8.41 11.03
C TYR A 2 13.43 6.98 10.79
N LEU A 3 13.97 6.30 11.80
CA LEU A 3 14.44 4.92 11.65
C LEU A 3 13.31 3.98 11.24
N LYS A 4 12.13 4.14 11.83
CA LYS A 4 10.97 3.32 11.46
C LYS A 4 10.46 3.63 10.05
N LEU A 5 10.51 4.89 9.65
CA LEU A 5 10.16 5.31 8.29
C LEU A 5 11.17 4.73 7.28
N ALA A 6 12.46 4.82 7.57
CA ALA A 6 13.51 4.24 6.73
C ALA A 6 13.36 2.71 6.58
N GLU A 7 13.04 1.99 7.66
CA GLU A 7 12.73 0.56 7.59
C GLU A 7 11.52 0.26 6.71
N THR A 8 10.47 1.08 6.81
CA THR A 8 9.27 0.92 5.99
C THR A 8 9.58 1.13 4.51
N ILE A 9 10.30 2.21 4.17
CA ILE A 9 10.75 2.50 2.81
C ILE A 9 11.65 1.37 2.29
N ALA A 10 12.60 0.91 3.11
CA ALA A 10 13.49 -0.19 2.74
C ALA A 10 12.71 -1.48 2.43
N ASN A 11 11.74 -1.82 3.27
CA ASN A 11 10.90 -2.99 3.05
C ASN A 11 10.02 -2.86 1.80
N MET A 12 9.51 -1.66 1.50
CA MET A 12 8.79 -1.38 0.25
C MET A 12 9.69 -1.60 -0.98
N GLU A 13 10.90 -1.05 -0.98
CA GLU A 13 11.85 -1.20 -2.09
C GLU A 13 12.20 -2.68 -2.35
N LEU A 14 12.38 -3.46 -1.30
CA LEU A 14 12.66 -4.89 -1.42
C LEU A 14 11.42 -5.65 -1.91
N CYS A 15 10.25 -5.37 -1.33
CA CYS A 15 8.99 -6.04 -1.67
C CYS A 15 8.64 -5.86 -3.16
N ILE A 16 8.78 -4.65 -3.70
CA ILE A 16 8.54 -4.34 -5.11
C ILE A 16 9.41 -5.21 -6.04
N ARG A 17 10.60 -5.59 -5.57
CA ARG A 17 11.55 -6.42 -6.33
C ARG A 17 11.49 -7.92 -5.98
N GLY A 18 10.52 -8.33 -5.17
CA GLY A 18 10.39 -9.72 -4.71
C GLY A 18 11.54 -10.18 -3.80
N ILE A 19 12.26 -9.26 -3.17
CA ILE A 19 13.36 -9.57 -2.26
C ILE A 19 12.79 -9.68 -0.84
N PRO A 20 13.00 -10.79 -0.13
CA PRO A 20 12.50 -10.93 1.23
C PRO A 20 13.21 -9.97 2.20
N ALA A 21 12.43 -9.42 3.14
CA ALA A 21 12.97 -8.59 4.21
C ALA A 21 13.96 -9.39 5.08
N SER A 22 15.03 -8.75 5.52
CA SER A 22 16.08 -9.34 6.33
C SER A 22 16.73 -8.28 7.22
N ARG A 23 17.64 -8.68 8.10
CA ARG A 23 18.42 -7.73 8.93
C ARG A 23 19.22 -6.74 8.09
N SER A 24 19.54 -7.05 6.83
CA SER A 24 20.26 -6.17 5.90
C SER A 24 19.34 -5.38 4.96
N SER A 25 18.03 -5.27 5.25
CA SER A 25 17.06 -4.59 4.39
C SER A 25 17.44 -3.15 4.09
N ILE A 26 17.86 -2.39 5.11
CA ILE A 26 18.28 -0.99 4.94
C ILE A 26 19.50 -0.89 4.01
N GLN A 27 20.53 -1.73 4.21
CA GLN A 27 21.71 -1.70 3.37
C GLN A 27 21.36 -2.00 1.91
N LYS A 28 20.57 -3.02 1.67
CA LYS A 28 20.10 -3.35 0.32
C LYS A 28 19.27 -2.23 -0.30
N ALA A 29 18.42 -1.56 0.50
CA ALA A 29 17.61 -0.45 0.02
C ALA A 29 18.47 0.78 -0.36
N ILE A 30 19.57 1.03 0.35
CA ILE A 30 20.54 2.07 -0.02
C ILE A 30 21.13 1.80 -1.42
N ASP A 31 21.45 0.55 -1.71
CA ASP A 31 21.97 0.16 -3.03
C ASP A 31 20.91 0.26 -4.14
N LEU A 32 19.64 -0.01 -3.81
CA LEU A 32 18.54 -0.01 -4.76
C LEU A 32 17.95 1.38 -5.04
N ASN A 33 17.89 2.23 -4.03
CA ASN A 33 17.35 3.59 -4.12
C ASN A 33 18.12 4.53 -3.19
N PRO A 34 19.33 4.94 -3.57
CA PRO A 34 20.19 5.77 -2.73
C PRO A 34 19.60 7.15 -2.44
N GLU A 35 18.82 7.73 -3.35
CA GLU A 35 18.25 9.07 -3.20
C GLU A 35 17.30 9.16 -2.02
N ILE A 36 16.31 8.27 -1.97
CA ILE A 36 15.33 8.28 -0.89
C ILE A 36 15.97 7.83 0.43
N MET A 37 16.84 6.85 0.40
CA MET A 37 17.52 6.37 1.59
C MET A 37 18.52 7.37 2.16
N LYS A 38 19.10 8.24 1.34
CA LYS A 38 19.92 9.35 1.80
C LYS A 38 19.10 10.29 2.68
N VAL A 39 17.95 10.74 2.21
CA VAL A 39 17.08 11.71 2.92
C VAL A 39 16.50 11.12 4.19
N PHE A 40 16.05 9.85 4.17
CA PHE A 40 15.29 9.28 5.29
C PHE A 40 16.12 8.43 6.25
N TYR A 41 17.35 8.06 5.88
CA TYR A 41 18.22 7.27 6.74
C TYR A 41 19.55 7.95 7.01
N ILE A 42 20.30 8.36 5.98
CA ILE A 42 21.67 8.85 6.15
C ILE A 42 21.68 10.25 6.79
N GLU A 43 20.95 11.21 6.23
CA GLU A 43 20.91 12.59 6.72
C GLU A 43 20.45 12.70 8.16
N PRO A 44 19.35 12.04 8.59
CA PRO A 44 18.92 12.08 9.99
C PRO A 44 19.91 11.48 11.00
N LEU A 45 20.85 10.65 10.54
CA LEU A 45 21.90 10.09 11.39
C LEU A 45 23.15 10.97 11.45
N THR A 46 23.33 11.87 10.49
CA THR A 46 24.55 12.69 10.38
C THR A 46 24.41 14.07 11.01
N HIS A 47 23.22 14.65 11.01
CA HIS A 47 22.96 15.97 11.60
C HIS A 47 21.49 16.16 12.00
N GLN A 48 21.21 17.19 12.76
CA GLN A 48 19.83 17.60 13.05
C GLN A 48 19.24 18.30 11.82
N LEU A 49 18.12 17.76 11.34
CA LEU A 49 17.45 18.30 10.16
C LEU A 49 16.84 19.67 10.43
N SER A 50 17.01 20.60 9.51
CA SER A 50 16.33 21.89 9.49
C SER A 50 14.87 21.74 9.09
N GLU A 51 14.06 22.78 9.34
CA GLU A 51 12.64 22.80 8.95
C GLU A 51 12.47 22.71 7.41
N GLU A 52 13.38 23.32 6.66
CA GLU A 52 13.39 23.24 5.20
C GLU A 52 13.68 21.81 4.70
N GLU A 53 14.68 21.13 5.28
CA GLU A 53 15.01 19.74 4.95
C GLU A 53 13.84 18.79 5.29
N LEU A 54 13.16 19.02 6.43
CA LEU A 54 11.96 18.30 6.80
C LEU A 54 10.84 18.45 5.78
N THR A 55 10.57 19.71 5.38
CA THR A 55 9.52 20.02 4.41
C THR A 55 9.82 19.40 3.04
N ASN A 56 11.05 19.48 2.58
CA ASN A 56 11.48 18.89 1.31
C ASN A 56 11.44 17.35 1.38
N GLY A 57 11.83 16.77 2.51
CA GLY A 57 11.72 15.33 2.75
C GLY A 57 10.27 14.85 2.67
N LEU A 58 9.31 15.55 3.28
CA LEU A 58 7.89 15.19 3.20
C LEU A 58 7.36 15.24 1.75
N LYS A 59 7.71 16.28 0.99
CA LYS A 59 7.34 16.36 -0.43
C LYS A 59 7.92 15.20 -1.25
N LEU A 60 9.16 14.84 -0.97
CA LEU A 60 9.81 13.68 -1.62
C LEU A 60 9.10 12.38 -1.25
N LEU A 61 8.68 12.23 0.00
CA LEU A 61 7.94 11.08 0.47
C LEU A 61 6.58 10.94 -0.22
N ASP A 62 5.82 12.04 -0.30
CA ASP A 62 4.53 12.05 -0.99
C ASP A 62 4.67 11.61 -2.45
N LYS A 63 5.62 12.19 -3.17
CA LYS A 63 5.93 11.80 -4.54
C LYS A 63 6.32 10.32 -4.65
N TYR A 64 7.18 9.85 -3.76
CA TYR A 64 7.61 8.46 -3.71
C TYR A 64 6.43 7.50 -3.50
N ILE A 65 5.55 7.83 -2.54
CA ILE A 65 4.35 7.03 -2.27
C ILE A 65 3.45 6.98 -3.51
N GLU A 66 3.17 8.12 -4.14
CA GLU A 66 2.32 8.18 -5.33
C GLU A 66 2.89 7.32 -6.48
N GLU A 67 4.19 7.41 -6.75
CA GLU A 67 4.85 6.61 -7.77
C GLU A 67 4.79 5.11 -7.47
N LYS A 68 5.01 4.71 -6.22
CA LYS A 68 5.01 3.28 -5.83
C LYS A 68 3.61 2.70 -5.70
N MET A 69 2.64 3.51 -5.28
CA MET A 69 1.25 3.05 -5.13
C MET A 69 0.66 2.55 -6.46
N SER A 70 1.04 3.13 -7.58
CA SER A 70 0.60 2.67 -8.90
C SER A 70 0.92 1.18 -9.15
N LEU A 71 2.05 0.70 -8.63
CA LEU A 71 2.47 -0.70 -8.74
C LEU A 71 1.58 -1.65 -7.93
N PHE A 72 1.09 -1.19 -6.76
CA PHE A 72 0.18 -1.97 -5.92
C PHE A 72 -1.26 -1.91 -6.38
N GLN A 73 -1.66 -0.80 -6.99
CA GLN A 73 -3.01 -0.59 -7.53
C GLN A 73 -3.29 -1.46 -8.75
N LYS A 74 -2.31 -1.63 -9.63
CA LYS A 74 -2.47 -2.35 -10.89
C LYS A 74 -3.07 -3.75 -10.73
N PRO A 75 -2.58 -4.65 -9.87
CA PRO A 75 -3.16 -5.98 -9.69
C PRO A 75 -4.61 -5.95 -9.16
N VAL A 76 -4.92 -4.95 -8.31
CA VAL A 76 -6.28 -4.74 -7.78
C VAL A 76 -7.22 -4.32 -8.91
N LEU A 77 -6.82 -3.33 -9.72
CA LEU A 77 -7.61 -2.84 -10.84
C LEU A 77 -7.83 -3.92 -11.90
N GLU A 78 -6.81 -4.72 -12.21
CA GLU A 78 -6.93 -5.85 -13.13
C GLU A 78 -7.98 -6.88 -12.65
N TYR A 79 -8.04 -7.13 -11.33
CA TYR A 79 -9.03 -8.04 -10.76
C TYR A 79 -10.44 -7.44 -10.69
N LEU A 80 -10.56 -6.13 -10.52
CA LEU A 80 -11.83 -5.40 -10.48
C LEU A 80 -12.34 -4.99 -11.88
N TYR A 81 -11.57 -5.25 -12.92
CA TYR A 81 -11.90 -4.79 -14.28
C TYR A 81 -13.19 -5.38 -14.85
N ASP A 82 -13.66 -6.51 -14.32
CA ASP A 82 -14.94 -7.15 -14.68
C ASP A 82 -16.18 -6.38 -14.19
N GLN A 83 -16.00 -5.23 -13.52
CA GLN A 83 -17.04 -4.37 -12.99
C GLN A 83 -17.99 -5.08 -12.00
N GLN A 84 -17.50 -6.13 -11.34
CA GLN A 84 -18.24 -6.81 -10.30
C GLN A 84 -17.76 -6.37 -8.92
N ILE A 85 -18.69 -6.32 -7.98
CA ILE A 85 -18.37 -6.04 -6.58
C ILE A 85 -17.55 -7.20 -6.01
N LYS A 86 -16.36 -6.91 -5.51
CA LYS A 86 -15.48 -7.88 -4.84
C LYS A 86 -15.25 -7.47 -3.39
N THR A 87 -15.37 -8.43 -2.50
CA THR A 87 -15.07 -8.20 -1.09
C THR A 87 -13.57 -8.20 -0.82
N VAL A 88 -13.16 -7.65 0.32
CA VAL A 88 -11.75 -7.68 0.76
C VAL A 88 -11.19 -9.10 0.73
N SER A 89 -11.95 -10.07 1.23
CA SER A 89 -11.54 -11.48 1.27
C SER A 89 -11.32 -12.07 -0.12
N MET A 90 -12.15 -11.72 -1.09
CA MET A 90 -12.00 -12.17 -2.48
C MET A 90 -10.73 -11.58 -3.11
N ILE A 91 -10.49 -10.29 -2.91
CA ILE A 91 -9.32 -9.59 -3.44
C ILE A 91 -8.04 -10.13 -2.79
N ALA A 92 -8.01 -10.25 -1.46
CA ALA A 92 -6.88 -10.79 -0.72
C ALA A 92 -6.52 -12.21 -1.16
N LYS A 93 -7.52 -13.09 -1.30
CA LYS A 93 -7.34 -14.45 -1.78
C LYS A 93 -6.80 -14.49 -3.21
N ARG A 94 -7.31 -13.64 -4.09
CA ARG A 94 -6.86 -13.58 -5.50
C ARG A 94 -5.42 -13.14 -5.62
N LEU A 95 -5.02 -12.16 -4.79
CA LEU A 95 -3.66 -11.59 -4.82
C LEU A 95 -2.67 -12.34 -3.92
N GLY A 96 -3.11 -13.35 -3.16
CA GLY A 96 -2.26 -14.06 -2.20
C GLY A 96 -1.72 -13.16 -1.09
N ALA A 97 -2.49 -12.13 -0.72
CA ALA A 97 -2.09 -11.11 0.24
C ALA A 97 -2.87 -11.20 1.55
N ASP A 98 -2.32 -10.59 2.60
CA ASP A 98 -3.00 -10.47 3.88
C ASP A 98 -4.17 -9.48 3.79
N SER A 99 -5.35 -9.88 4.31
CA SER A 99 -6.57 -9.06 4.24
C SER A 99 -6.43 -7.70 4.91
N HIS A 100 -5.67 -7.58 6.01
CA HIS A 100 -5.48 -6.31 6.69
C HIS A 100 -4.69 -5.32 5.83
N ARG A 101 -3.66 -5.82 5.14
CA ARG A 101 -2.86 -4.98 4.24
C ARG A 101 -3.63 -4.57 2.98
N ILE A 102 -4.47 -5.45 2.48
CA ILE A 102 -5.34 -5.14 1.33
C ILE A 102 -6.36 -4.07 1.69
N VAL A 103 -6.93 -4.09 2.89
CA VAL A 103 -7.86 -3.04 3.36
C VAL A 103 -7.23 -1.66 3.23
N ASP A 104 -6.01 -1.46 3.72
CA ASP A 104 -5.34 -0.15 3.67
C ASP A 104 -5.17 0.34 2.22
N VAL A 105 -4.82 -0.55 1.29
CA VAL A 105 -4.71 -0.22 -0.14
C VAL A 105 -6.06 0.14 -0.74
N LEU A 106 -7.11 -0.62 -0.44
CA LEU A 106 -8.46 -0.39 -0.97
C LEU A 106 -9.08 0.90 -0.42
N GLU A 107 -8.89 1.19 0.87
CA GLU A 107 -9.32 2.46 1.46
C GLU A 107 -8.62 3.63 0.78
N TYR A 108 -7.30 3.58 0.62
CA TYR A 108 -6.55 4.60 -0.10
C TYR A 108 -7.06 4.80 -1.53
N MET A 109 -7.29 3.71 -2.29
CA MET A 109 -7.82 3.80 -3.65
C MET A 109 -9.23 4.38 -3.69
N SER A 110 -10.06 4.05 -2.70
CA SER A 110 -11.42 4.58 -2.57
C SER A 110 -11.41 6.08 -2.22
N GLU A 111 -10.57 6.50 -1.28
CA GLU A 111 -10.38 7.92 -0.92
C GLU A 111 -9.89 8.77 -2.09
N LYS A 112 -9.07 8.21 -2.96
CA LYS A 112 -8.60 8.85 -4.20
C LYS A 112 -9.63 8.78 -5.35
N GLY A 113 -10.78 8.13 -5.14
CA GLY A 113 -11.83 7.98 -6.16
C GLY A 113 -11.44 7.06 -7.32
N ILE A 114 -10.44 6.19 -7.13
CA ILE A 114 -9.99 5.23 -8.14
C ILE A 114 -10.96 4.04 -8.22
N ILE A 115 -11.50 3.62 -7.08
CA ILE A 115 -12.51 2.57 -6.94
C ILE A 115 -13.65 3.06 -6.06
N GLU A 116 -14.81 2.45 -6.19
CA GLU A 116 -15.97 2.73 -5.34
C GLU A 116 -16.08 1.71 -4.22
N LYS A 117 -16.31 2.21 -3.01
CA LYS A 117 -16.63 1.40 -1.84
C LYS A 117 -18.14 1.26 -1.73
N VAL A 118 -18.63 0.04 -1.71
CA VAL A 118 -20.07 -0.27 -1.66
C VAL A 118 -20.37 -1.22 -0.53
N THR A 119 -21.55 -1.09 0.05
CA THR A 119 -22.05 -2.04 1.05
C THR A 119 -23.06 -2.96 0.38
N GLN A 120 -22.87 -4.26 0.50
CA GLN A 120 -23.80 -5.26 -0.02
C GLN A 120 -24.25 -6.22 1.05
N LEU A 121 -25.50 -6.67 0.93
CA LEU A 121 -26.05 -7.72 1.78
C LEU A 121 -25.69 -9.09 1.21
N ILE A 122 -24.96 -9.87 1.98
CA ILE A 122 -24.63 -11.25 1.63
C ILE A 122 -25.34 -12.22 2.58
N LYS A 123 -25.78 -13.36 2.05
CA LYS A 123 -26.29 -14.45 2.86
C LYS A 123 -25.14 -15.24 3.48
N LEU A 124 -25.22 -15.51 4.78
CA LEU A 124 -24.19 -16.31 5.49
C LEU A 124 -24.05 -17.72 4.89
N THR A 125 -25.15 -18.29 4.43
CA THR A 125 -25.18 -19.55 3.66
C THR A 125 -26.25 -19.46 2.59
N PRO A 126 -26.21 -20.29 1.52
CA PRO A 126 -27.24 -20.29 0.48
C PRO A 126 -28.66 -20.51 1.00
N LYS A 127 -28.79 -21.18 2.15
CA LYS A 127 -30.07 -21.49 2.79
C LYS A 127 -30.42 -20.56 3.97
N SER A 128 -29.51 -19.64 4.32
CA SER A 128 -29.74 -18.74 5.45
C SER A 128 -30.81 -17.70 5.14
N ARG A 129 -31.66 -17.44 6.16
CA ARG A 129 -32.56 -16.28 6.16
C ARG A 129 -31.84 -15.01 6.65
N SER A 130 -30.70 -15.17 7.31
CA SER A 130 -29.89 -14.07 7.80
C SER A 130 -28.92 -13.59 6.74
N SER A 131 -28.85 -12.28 6.57
CA SER A 131 -27.84 -11.59 5.76
C SER A 131 -26.97 -10.72 6.67
N VAL A 132 -25.74 -10.51 6.26
CA VAL A 132 -24.81 -9.55 6.87
C VAL A 132 -24.42 -8.53 5.83
N GLU A 133 -24.15 -7.31 6.30
CA GLU A 133 -23.55 -6.29 5.46
C GLU A 133 -22.07 -6.57 5.31
N GLU A 134 -21.60 -6.62 4.09
CA GLU A 134 -20.18 -6.73 3.78
C GLU A 134 -19.76 -5.58 2.88
N ILE A 135 -18.57 -5.07 3.16
CA ILE A 135 -17.96 -4.03 2.33
C ILE A 135 -17.34 -4.71 1.10
N GLY A 136 -17.73 -4.21 -0.05
CA GLY A 136 -17.15 -4.56 -1.34
C GLY A 136 -16.61 -3.35 -2.05
N TYR A 137 -15.84 -3.62 -3.10
CA TYR A 137 -15.21 -2.60 -3.93
C TYR A 137 -15.53 -2.89 -5.39
N LEU A 138 -15.69 -1.80 -6.15
CA LEU A 138 -16.07 -1.82 -7.55
C LEU A 138 -15.16 -0.85 -8.30
N TYR A 139 -14.69 -1.23 -9.47
CA TYR A 139 -13.99 -0.34 -10.40
C TYR A 139 -14.89 -0.01 -11.57
N ILE A 140 -15.08 1.28 -11.81
CA ILE A 140 -15.78 1.81 -13.00
C ILE A 140 -14.74 2.62 -13.77
N PRO A 141 -14.26 2.10 -14.92
CA PRO A 141 -13.25 2.77 -15.74
C PRO A 141 -13.72 4.08 -16.35
#